data_23646d08c1da036487633faf01925e2e
#
_entry.id   23646d08c1da036487633faf01925e2e
#
_cell.length_a   1.000
_cell.length_b   1.000
_cell.length_c   1.000
_cell.angle_alpha   90.00
_cell.angle_beta   90.00
_cell.angle_gamma   90.00
#
_symmetry.space_group_name_H-M   'P 1'
#
loop_
_entity.id
_entity.type
_entity.pdbx_description
1 polymer ?
#
loop_
_entity_poly.entity_id
_entity_poly.type
_entity_poly.pdbx_seq_one_letter_code
_entity_poly.pdbx_strand_id
1 'polypeptide(L)'
;MDYSVATPSYDIDYSMAEPCQKINVRQIAASLLPPLYSLVFIFGFVGNLLVVLILINCKKLKSMTDIYLLNLAISDLLFLFTIPFWAYYAAGQWDFGNRMCQFLTGLYLIGFFSGIFFIILLTMDRYLAIVHAVFALKARTVTFGMMTSGVTWVVAVFASLPGIIFTKSQKEGSRCTCSPHYPPSQYHFWKNFQALKIVFLGLILPLLVMVICYSGILKTLLRCRNEQRRHRAVRLIFVIMIVYFLFWAPYSIVLLLNTFQAFFGLNNCSSSNRLDQAMQVTETLGMTHCCINPIIYAFVGEKFRRYLSVFFQKHIARRLCKHCPLFQREAPERGSSVYTRSSGEQDISVVL
;
A
#
# COMPACT_ATOMS: atom_id res chain seq x y z
N MET A 1 -52.49 48.94 -42.60
CA MET A 1 -52.68 47.75 -41.75
C MET A 1 -51.25 47.20 -41.54
N ASP A 2 -50.58 47.64 -40.49
CA ASP A 2 -49.26 47.17 -40.14
C ASP A 2 -49.41 45.91 -39.28
N TYR A 3 -48.93 44.77 -39.78
CA TYR A 3 -48.81 43.55 -38.99
C TYR A 3 -47.42 43.52 -38.33
N SER A 4 -47.39 43.89 -37.06
CA SER A 4 -46.24 43.62 -36.22
C SER A 4 -46.16 42.15 -35.85
N VAL A 5 -45.23 41.44 -36.46
CA VAL A 5 -44.87 40.05 -36.11
C VAL A 5 -44.11 40.08 -34.80
N ALA A 6 -44.75 39.66 -33.70
CA ALA A 6 -44.04 39.44 -32.43
C ALA A 6 -43.18 38.17 -32.55
N THR A 7 -41.86 38.35 -32.60
CA THR A 7 -40.89 37.27 -32.46
C THR A 7 -40.90 36.80 -31.00
N PRO A 8 -41.14 35.51 -30.71
CA PRO A 8 -40.97 35.01 -29.35
C PRO A 8 -39.52 35.13 -28.91
N SER A 9 -39.30 35.95 -27.90
CA SER A 9 -38.00 36.00 -27.17
C SER A 9 -37.88 34.69 -26.40
N TYR A 10 -37.05 33.77 -26.91
CA TYR A 10 -36.56 32.66 -26.11
C TYR A 10 -35.45 33.20 -25.20
N ASP A 11 -35.80 33.48 -23.94
CA ASP A 11 -34.80 33.64 -22.89
C ASP A 11 -34.07 32.30 -22.72
N ILE A 12 -33.00 32.11 -23.49
CA ILE A 12 -32.07 31.00 -23.26
C ILE A 12 -31.40 31.33 -21.92
N ASP A 13 -31.79 30.55 -20.91
CA ASP A 13 -31.15 30.60 -19.59
C ASP A 13 -29.67 30.19 -19.71
N TYR A 14 -28.80 31.16 -19.92
CA TYR A 14 -27.36 30.97 -20.02
C TYR A 14 -26.73 30.47 -18.71
N SER A 15 -27.45 30.40 -17.60
CA SER A 15 -26.98 29.89 -16.33
C SER A 15 -26.65 28.39 -16.37
N MET A 16 -27.26 27.65 -17.34
CA MET A 16 -26.94 26.24 -17.56
C MET A 16 -25.70 26.00 -18.46
N ALA A 17 -25.16 27.04 -19.10
CA ALA A 17 -24.04 26.94 -20.05
C ALA A 17 -22.70 27.43 -19.49
N GLU A 18 -22.64 27.96 -18.26
CA GLU A 18 -21.38 28.35 -17.66
C GLU A 18 -20.56 27.09 -17.33
N PRO A 19 -19.30 27.01 -17.83
CA PRO A 19 -18.40 25.91 -17.45
C PRO A 19 -18.19 25.93 -15.94
N CYS A 20 -18.37 24.78 -15.31
CA CYS A 20 -18.24 24.61 -13.87
C CYS A 20 -16.92 25.22 -13.36
N GLN A 21 -17.01 26.32 -12.59
CA GLN A 21 -15.84 26.89 -11.93
C GLN A 21 -15.33 25.91 -10.87
N LYS A 22 -14.28 25.18 -11.22
CA LYS A 22 -13.64 24.28 -10.27
C LYS A 22 -12.93 25.06 -9.18
N ILE A 23 -13.37 24.85 -7.93
CA ILE A 23 -12.72 25.40 -6.75
C ILE A 23 -11.23 25.07 -6.80
N ASN A 24 -10.39 26.02 -6.45
CA ASN A 24 -8.94 25.88 -6.56
C ASN A 24 -8.38 24.94 -5.46
N VAL A 25 -8.83 23.68 -5.49
CA VAL A 25 -8.37 22.59 -4.60
C VAL A 25 -6.84 22.52 -4.62
N ARG A 26 -6.26 22.85 -5.77
CA ARG A 26 -4.83 22.85 -5.99
C ARG A 26 -4.07 23.88 -5.17
N GLN A 27 -4.65 25.05 -4.90
CA GLN A 27 -3.96 26.08 -4.10
C GLN A 27 -3.82 25.64 -2.64
N ILE A 28 -4.85 24.98 -2.09
CA ILE A 28 -4.80 24.39 -0.75
C ILE A 28 -3.83 23.20 -0.75
N ALA A 29 -3.90 22.35 -1.77
CA ALA A 29 -3.00 21.22 -1.93
C ALA A 29 -1.53 21.65 -2.02
N ALA A 30 -1.22 22.70 -2.76
CA ALA A 30 0.15 23.21 -2.94
C ALA A 30 0.84 23.63 -1.63
N SER A 31 0.09 24.06 -0.63
CA SER A 31 0.66 24.44 0.68
C SER A 31 0.69 23.27 1.67
N LEU A 32 -0.28 22.37 1.64
CA LEU A 32 -0.42 21.29 2.63
C LEU A 32 0.28 19.99 2.23
N LEU A 33 0.25 19.64 0.92
CA LEU A 33 0.79 18.34 0.49
C LEU A 33 2.32 18.23 0.56
N PRO A 34 3.14 19.23 0.17
CA PRO A 34 4.58 19.08 0.19
C PRO A 34 5.16 18.75 1.58
N PRO A 35 4.80 19.47 2.68
CA PRO A 35 5.29 19.10 4.00
C PRO A 35 4.78 17.73 4.46
N LEU A 36 3.51 17.39 4.19
CA LEU A 36 2.95 16.10 4.54
C LEU A 36 3.66 14.96 3.79
N TYR A 37 3.84 15.09 2.48
CA TYR A 37 4.55 14.11 1.66
C TYR A 37 6.02 13.96 2.07
N SER A 38 6.67 15.04 2.49
CA SER A 38 8.04 14.99 3.01
C SER A 38 8.12 14.16 4.31
N LEU A 39 7.17 14.33 5.23
CA LEU A 39 7.08 13.53 6.44
C LEU A 39 6.80 12.05 6.12
N VAL A 40 5.84 11.78 5.24
CA VAL A 40 5.51 10.41 4.77
C VAL A 40 6.74 9.75 4.15
N PHE A 41 7.47 10.48 3.29
CA PHE A 41 8.70 9.96 2.69
C PHE A 41 9.75 9.63 3.75
N ILE A 42 10.08 10.54 4.65
CA ILE A 42 11.15 10.34 5.65
C ILE A 42 10.81 9.14 6.56
N PHE A 43 9.63 9.16 7.19
CA PHE A 43 9.24 8.10 8.13
C PHE A 43 9.02 6.76 7.43
N GLY A 44 8.35 6.76 6.26
CA GLY A 44 8.10 5.56 5.49
C GLY A 44 9.39 4.94 4.94
N PHE A 45 10.26 5.76 4.34
CA PHE A 45 11.51 5.28 3.76
C PHE A 45 12.45 4.69 4.83
N VAL A 46 12.68 5.43 5.92
CA VAL A 46 13.52 4.95 7.03
C VAL A 46 12.93 3.70 7.67
N GLY A 47 11.61 3.68 7.91
CA GLY A 47 10.93 2.54 8.52
C GLY A 47 11.01 1.27 7.67
N ASN A 48 10.68 1.36 6.37
CA ASN A 48 10.72 0.19 5.47
C ASN A 48 12.15 -0.25 5.16
N LEU A 49 13.10 0.67 5.02
CA LEU A 49 14.52 0.32 4.89
C LEU A 49 15.02 -0.45 6.13
N LEU A 50 14.62 -0.03 7.32
CA LEU A 50 14.95 -0.73 8.57
C LEU A 50 14.34 -2.14 8.59
N VAL A 51 13.10 -2.31 8.13
CA VAL A 51 12.47 -3.64 7.98
C VAL A 51 13.30 -4.53 7.05
N VAL A 52 13.69 -4.03 5.87
CA VAL A 52 14.55 -4.76 4.91
C VAL A 52 15.87 -5.18 5.55
N LEU A 53 16.55 -4.25 6.21
CA LEU A 53 17.85 -4.52 6.86
C LEU A 53 17.74 -5.58 7.97
N ILE A 54 16.68 -5.53 8.79
CA ILE A 54 16.46 -6.51 9.86
C ILE A 54 16.15 -7.89 9.27
N LEU A 55 15.29 -7.98 8.25
CA LEU A 55 14.93 -9.25 7.64
C LEU A 55 16.11 -9.92 6.95
N ILE A 56 16.97 -9.16 6.27
CA ILE A 56 18.15 -9.71 5.58
C ILE A 56 19.25 -10.05 6.57
N ASN A 57 19.66 -9.11 7.43
CA ASN A 57 20.88 -9.25 8.23
C ASN A 57 20.65 -10.05 9.53
N CYS A 58 19.49 -9.89 10.17
CA CYS A 58 19.25 -10.49 11.48
C CYS A 58 18.43 -11.78 11.39
N LYS A 59 17.44 -11.85 10.50
CA LYS A 59 16.51 -12.98 10.43
C LYS A 59 16.87 -14.02 9.36
N LYS A 60 17.62 -13.64 8.33
CA LYS A 60 18.14 -14.51 7.25
C LYS A 60 17.06 -15.24 6.45
N LEU A 61 15.88 -14.64 6.26
CA LEU A 61 14.77 -15.11 5.39
C LEU A 61 14.50 -16.62 5.49
N LYS A 62 14.22 -17.12 6.68
CA LYS A 62 14.07 -18.55 6.95
C LYS A 62 12.66 -19.10 6.65
N SER A 63 11.69 -18.24 6.38
CA SER A 63 10.29 -18.63 6.16
C SER A 63 9.68 -17.91 4.97
N MET A 64 8.65 -18.50 4.38
CA MET A 64 7.85 -17.91 3.30
C MET A 64 7.26 -16.56 3.72
N THR A 65 6.77 -16.44 4.96
CA THR A 65 6.29 -15.18 5.54
C THR A 65 7.35 -14.08 5.53
N ASP A 66 8.62 -14.41 5.84
CA ASP A 66 9.70 -13.43 5.86
C ASP A 66 9.98 -12.86 4.47
N ILE A 67 9.87 -13.73 3.44
CA ILE A 67 10.02 -13.34 2.04
C ILE A 67 8.91 -12.37 1.64
N TYR A 68 7.66 -12.68 1.99
CA TYR A 68 6.52 -11.81 1.66
C TYR A 68 6.58 -10.46 2.40
N LEU A 69 6.99 -10.46 3.68
CA LEU A 69 7.22 -9.21 4.42
C LEU A 69 8.36 -8.37 3.85
N LEU A 70 9.44 -9.01 3.40
CA LEU A 70 10.53 -8.33 2.69
C LEU A 70 10.03 -7.67 1.40
N ASN A 71 9.31 -8.44 0.58
CA ASN A 71 8.78 -7.92 -0.68
C ASN A 71 7.73 -6.82 -0.47
N LEU A 72 6.91 -6.90 0.59
CA LEU A 72 5.99 -5.83 0.97
C LEU A 72 6.75 -4.55 1.33
N ALA A 73 7.84 -4.65 2.10
CA ALA A 73 8.68 -3.49 2.40
C ALA A 73 9.38 -2.91 1.16
N ILE A 74 9.78 -3.77 0.21
CA ILE A 74 10.32 -3.32 -1.10
C ILE A 74 9.25 -2.61 -1.93
N SER A 75 8.01 -3.14 -1.95
CA SER A 75 6.86 -2.50 -2.62
C SER A 75 6.59 -1.10 -2.05
N ASP A 76 6.60 -0.98 -0.72
CA ASP A 76 6.46 0.30 -0.03
C ASP A 76 7.60 1.27 -0.37
N LEU A 77 8.85 0.79 -0.47
CA LEU A 77 10.00 1.62 -0.86
C LEU A 77 9.92 2.11 -2.31
N LEU A 78 9.46 1.27 -3.26
CA LEU A 78 9.23 1.71 -4.64
C LEU A 78 8.18 2.81 -4.72
N PHE A 79 7.09 2.64 -4.01
CA PHE A 79 6.03 3.64 -3.89
C PHE A 79 6.55 4.94 -3.27
N LEU A 80 7.24 4.86 -2.13
CA LEU A 80 7.80 5.99 -1.39
C LEU A 80 8.82 6.78 -2.21
N PHE A 81 9.61 6.10 -3.06
CA PHE A 81 10.58 6.76 -3.94
C PHE A 81 9.92 7.79 -4.86
N THR A 82 8.66 7.60 -5.21
CA THR A 82 7.92 8.53 -6.10
C THR A 82 7.41 9.78 -5.36
N ILE A 83 7.23 9.72 -4.05
CA ILE A 83 6.58 10.77 -3.25
C ILE A 83 7.27 12.14 -3.35
N PRO A 84 8.61 12.28 -3.30
CA PRO A 84 9.25 13.59 -3.43
C PRO A 84 8.92 14.30 -4.74
N PHE A 85 8.78 13.56 -5.83
CA PHE A 85 8.43 14.10 -7.15
C PHE A 85 6.96 14.54 -7.19
N TRP A 86 6.06 13.78 -6.57
CA TRP A 86 4.66 14.17 -6.41
C TRP A 86 4.50 15.37 -5.48
N ALA A 87 5.31 15.49 -4.43
CA ALA A 87 5.36 16.66 -3.56
C ALA A 87 5.77 17.93 -4.34
N TYR A 88 6.82 17.84 -5.15
CA TYR A 88 7.26 18.93 -6.02
C TYR A 88 6.16 19.33 -7.02
N TYR A 89 5.54 18.33 -7.69
CA TYR A 89 4.45 18.56 -8.63
C TYR A 89 3.22 19.22 -7.97
N ALA A 90 2.89 18.83 -6.74
CA ALA A 90 1.79 19.42 -5.98
C ALA A 90 2.05 20.91 -5.66
N ALA A 91 3.31 21.27 -5.37
CA ALA A 91 3.71 22.67 -5.11
C ALA A 91 3.70 23.57 -6.37
N GLY A 92 3.93 22.97 -7.56
CA GLY A 92 4.09 23.73 -8.78
C GLY A 92 3.52 23.05 -10.02
N GLN A 93 4.40 22.73 -10.95
CA GLN A 93 4.08 22.07 -12.21
C GLN A 93 5.00 20.84 -12.43
N TRP A 94 4.70 20.06 -13.47
CA TRP A 94 5.52 18.92 -13.85
C TRP A 94 6.68 19.33 -14.75
N ASP A 95 7.90 19.40 -14.22
CA ASP A 95 9.08 19.87 -14.96
C ASP A 95 10.02 18.72 -15.39
N PHE A 96 9.68 17.46 -15.06
CA PHE A 96 10.58 16.31 -15.26
C PHE A 96 10.43 15.63 -16.64
N GLY A 97 9.53 16.14 -17.50
CA GLY A 97 9.28 15.60 -18.82
C GLY A 97 8.49 14.29 -18.87
N ASN A 98 8.20 13.82 -20.09
CA ASN A 98 7.28 12.70 -20.31
C ASN A 98 7.83 11.35 -19.83
N ARG A 99 9.13 11.07 -20.05
CA ARG A 99 9.73 9.79 -19.65
C ARG A 99 9.71 9.60 -18.13
N MET A 100 10.01 10.66 -17.36
CA MET A 100 9.93 10.63 -15.90
C MET A 100 8.48 10.52 -15.41
N CYS A 101 7.53 11.16 -16.09
CA CYS A 101 6.11 11.02 -15.78
C CYS A 101 5.66 9.55 -15.87
N GLN A 102 5.98 8.86 -16.96
CA GLN A 102 5.66 7.43 -17.16
C GLN A 102 6.42 6.53 -16.16
N PHE A 103 7.72 6.79 -15.96
CA PHE A 103 8.55 6.00 -15.06
C PHE A 103 8.07 6.06 -13.61
N LEU A 104 7.83 7.28 -13.10
CA LEU A 104 7.36 7.47 -11.72
C LEU A 104 5.93 6.95 -11.52
N THR A 105 5.04 7.13 -12.51
CA THR A 105 3.72 6.49 -12.49
C THR A 105 3.85 4.97 -12.49
N GLY A 106 4.80 4.42 -13.23
CA GLY A 106 5.11 2.98 -13.22
C GLY A 106 5.52 2.48 -11.85
N LEU A 107 6.50 3.12 -11.22
CA LEU A 107 6.94 2.76 -9.87
C LEU A 107 5.82 2.88 -8.84
N TYR A 108 5.03 3.95 -8.91
CA TYR A 108 3.86 4.15 -8.06
C TYR A 108 2.85 3.00 -8.18
N LEU A 109 2.44 2.67 -9.41
CA LEU A 109 1.44 1.61 -9.65
C LEU A 109 1.98 0.21 -9.35
N ILE A 110 3.23 -0.08 -9.71
CA ILE A 110 3.88 -1.37 -9.40
C ILE A 110 4.01 -1.53 -7.88
N GLY A 111 4.44 -0.50 -7.16
CA GLY A 111 4.49 -0.50 -5.71
C GLY A 111 3.10 -0.71 -5.09
N PHE A 112 2.09 -0.02 -5.59
CA PHE A 112 0.71 -0.15 -5.14
C PHE A 112 0.16 -1.57 -5.34
N PHE A 113 0.19 -2.11 -6.56
CA PHE A 113 -0.37 -3.43 -6.84
C PHE A 113 0.43 -4.57 -6.19
N SER A 114 1.77 -4.49 -6.20
CA SER A 114 2.59 -5.51 -5.54
C SER A 114 2.37 -5.53 -4.03
N GLY A 115 2.26 -4.36 -3.38
CA GLY A 115 1.93 -4.25 -1.97
C GLY A 115 0.63 -4.98 -1.61
N ILE A 116 -0.44 -4.72 -2.37
CA ILE A 116 -1.74 -5.41 -2.21
C ILE A 116 -1.59 -6.93 -2.36
N PHE A 117 -0.94 -7.38 -3.41
CA PHE A 117 -0.79 -8.81 -3.68
C PHE A 117 0.06 -9.51 -2.61
N PHE A 118 1.10 -8.85 -2.06
CA PHE A 118 1.86 -9.40 -0.94
C PHE A 118 1.04 -9.46 0.36
N ILE A 119 0.14 -8.51 0.62
CA ILE A 119 -0.81 -8.59 1.73
C ILE A 119 -1.77 -9.77 1.55
N ILE A 120 -2.27 -10.01 0.32
CA ILE A 120 -3.08 -11.19 -0.01
C ILE A 120 -2.30 -12.48 0.23
N LEU A 121 -1.06 -12.59 -0.26
CA LEU A 121 -0.21 -13.77 -0.07
C LEU A 121 0.09 -14.02 1.42
N LEU A 122 0.34 -12.98 2.21
CA LEU A 122 0.51 -13.09 3.67
C LEU A 122 -0.75 -13.66 4.34
N THR A 123 -1.92 -13.21 3.91
CA THR A 123 -3.21 -13.69 4.42
C THR A 123 -3.43 -15.16 4.06
N MET A 124 -3.16 -15.54 2.82
CA MET A 124 -3.23 -16.94 2.36
C MET A 124 -2.20 -17.84 3.08
N ASP A 125 -0.97 -17.34 3.30
CA ASP A 125 0.05 -18.05 4.07
C ASP A 125 -0.42 -18.36 5.49
N ARG A 126 -1.09 -17.42 6.17
CA ARG A 126 -1.67 -17.65 7.50
C ARG A 126 -2.83 -18.63 7.47
N TYR A 127 -3.70 -18.50 6.49
CA TYR A 127 -4.81 -19.44 6.29
C TYR A 127 -4.30 -20.87 6.11
N LEU A 128 -3.37 -21.11 5.20
CA LEU A 128 -2.78 -22.43 4.99
C LEU A 128 -2.11 -22.96 6.25
N ALA A 129 -1.36 -22.14 6.96
CA ALA A 129 -0.65 -22.56 8.18
C ALA A 129 -1.57 -23.01 9.32
N ILE A 130 -2.81 -22.51 9.35
CA ILE A 130 -3.75 -22.77 10.46
C ILE A 130 -4.82 -23.76 10.07
N VAL A 131 -5.46 -23.57 8.92
CA VAL A 131 -6.59 -24.40 8.48
C VAL A 131 -6.10 -25.70 7.84
N HIS A 132 -5.03 -25.65 7.08
CA HIS A 132 -4.46 -26.78 6.35
C HIS A 132 -3.02 -27.09 6.81
N ALA A 133 -2.81 -27.24 8.12
CA ALA A 133 -1.48 -27.34 8.73
C ALA A 133 -0.62 -28.49 8.15
N VAL A 134 -1.20 -29.65 7.85
CA VAL A 134 -0.48 -30.81 7.27
C VAL A 134 0.01 -30.48 5.84
N PHE A 135 -0.84 -29.88 5.03
CA PHE A 135 -0.46 -29.45 3.68
C PHE A 135 0.58 -28.32 3.74
N ALA A 136 0.43 -27.41 4.67
CA ALA A 136 1.33 -26.29 4.88
C ALA A 136 2.77 -26.73 5.19
N LEU A 137 2.98 -27.84 5.90
CA LEU A 137 4.33 -28.36 6.19
C LEU A 137 5.11 -28.68 4.91
N LYS A 138 4.45 -29.16 3.87
CA LYS A 138 5.08 -29.46 2.58
C LYS A 138 5.16 -28.24 1.65
N ALA A 139 4.15 -27.38 1.63
CA ALA A 139 4.02 -26.28 0.68
C ALA A 139 4.77 -25.03 1.10
N ARG A 140 4.93 -24.74 2.41
CA ARG A 140 5.50 -23.48 2.93
C ARG A 140 7.04 -23.50 2.93
N THR A 141 7.64 -23.65 1.76
CA THR A 141 9.10 -23.62 1.57
C THR A 141 9.57 -22.23 1.17
N VAL A 142 10.84 -21.93 1.45
CA VAL A 142 11.50 -20.69 1.00
C VAL A 142 11.46 -20.59 -0.53
N THR A 143 11.74 -21.71 -1.23
CA THR A 143 11.71 -21.76 -2.69
C THR A 143 10.34 -21.40 -3.25
N PHE A 144 9.26 -21.97 -2.69
CA PHE A 144 7.90 -21.65 -3.10
C PHE A 144 7.56 -20.18 -2.83
N GLY A 145 8.01 -19.64 -1.69
CA GLY A 145 7.87 -18.22 -1.38
C GLY A 145 8.58 -17.30 -2.38
N MET A 146 9.78 -17.67 -2.84
CA MET A 146 10.49 -16.91 -3.88
C MET A 146 9.79 -17.00 -5.25
N MET A 147 9.35 -18.16 -5.66
CA MET A 147 8.62 -18.36 -6.92
C MET A 147 7.32 -17.54 -6.96
N THR A 148 6.49 -17.65 -5.92
CA THR A 148 5.24 -16.89 -5.83
C THR A 148 5.49 -15.40 -5.75
N SER A 149 6.57 -14.94 -5.11
CA SER A 149 6.97 -13.54 -5.14
C SER A 149 7.34 -13.06 -6.53
N GLY A 150 8.09 -13.86 -7.31
CA GLY A 150 8.42 -13.54 -8.70
C GLY A 150 7.16 -13.41 -9.57
N VAL A 151 6.23 -14.36 -9.46
CA VAL A 151 4.92 -14.28 -10.15
C VAL A 151 4.16 -13.03 -9.73
N THR A 152 4.15 -12.71 -8.45
CA THR A 152 3.46 -11.51 -7.93
C THR A 152 4.01 -10.22 -8.54
N TRP A 153 5.34 -10.08 -8.66
CA TRP A 153 5.95 -8.92 -9.32
C TRP A 153 5.56 -8.83 -10.80
N VAL A 154 5.57 -9.94 -11.52
CA VAL A 154 5.12 -9.99 -12.93
C VAL A 154 3.66 -9.56 -13.06
N VAL A 155 2.76 -10.09 -12.23
CA VAL A 155 1.33 -9.71 -12.23
C VAL A 155 1.15 -8.24 -11.89
N ALA A 156 1.90 -7.70 -10.92
CA ALA A 156 1.86 -6.28 -10.57
C ALA A 156 2.30 -5.37 -11.73
N VAL A 157 3.35 -5.76 -12.46
CA VAL A 157 3.79 -5.04 -13.67
C VAL A 157 2.68 -5.04 -14.74
N PHE A 158 2.09 -6.20 -15.05
CA PHE A 158 0.99 -6.28 -16.02
C PHE A 158 -0.23 -5.45 -15.61
N ALA A 159 -0.61 -5.48 -14.33
CA ALA A 159 -1.70 -4.66 -13.82
C ALA A 159 -1.42 -3.15 -13.94
N SER A 160 -0.13 -2.75 -13.93
CA SER A 160 0.31 -1.36 -14.02
C SER A 160 0.40 -0.85 -15.46
N LEU A 161 0.62 -1.73 -16.45
CA LEU A 161 0.89 -1.36 -17.86
C LEU A 161 -0.11 -0.36 -18.44
N PRO A 162 -1.45 -0.54 -18.34
CA PRO A 162 -2.38 0.41 -18.92
C PRO A 162 -2.24 1.82 -18.31
N GLY A 163 -1.97 1.91 -17.00
CA GLY A 163 -1.72 3.20 -16.36
C GLY A 163 -0.45 3.88 -16.85
N ILE A 164 0.63 3.11 -17.04
CA ILE A 164 1.91 3.62 -17.55
C ILE A 164 1.77 4.12 -19.00
N ILE A 165 1.13 3.32 -19.85
CA ILE A 165 1.00 3.62 -21.29
C ILE A 165 0.19 4.89 -21.53
N PHE A 166 -0.90 5.08 -20.77
CA PHE A 166 -1.79 6.22 -20.95
C PHE A 166 -1.39 7.46 -20.15
N THR A 167 -0.40 7.39 -19.27
CA THR A 167 0.09 8.57 -18.55
C THR A 167 1.09 9.33 -19.41
N LYS A 168 0.87 10.65 -19.56
CA LYS A 168 1.73 11.53 -20.34
C LYS A 168 1.91 12.87 -19.64
N SER A 169 3.09 13.49 -19.88
CA SER A 169 3.30 14.89 -19.55
C SER A 169 2.84 15.76 -20.71
N GLN A 170 1.89 16.64 -20.45
CA GLN A 170 1.36 17.58 -21.45
C GLN A 170 1.25 18.97 -20.87
N LYS A 171 1.30 19.96 -21.78
CA LYS A 171 1.07 21.34 -21.41
C LYS A 171 -0.44 21.63 -21.46
N GLU A 172 -1.02 21.93 -20.32
CA GLU A 172 -2.42 22.31 -20.17
C GLU A 172 -2.48 23.81 -19.79
N GLY A 173 -2.86 24.65 -20.74
CA GLY A 173 -2.80 26.10 -20.59
C GLY A 173 -1.37 26.58 -20.40
N SER A 174 -1.09 27.23 -19.28
CA SER A 174 0.24 27.78 -18.92
C SER A 174 1.14 26.80 -18.16
N ARG A 175 0.66 25.59 -17.82
CA ARG A 175 1.36 24.63 -16.93
C ARG A 175 1.57 23.29 -17.58
N CYS A 176 2.64 22.58 -17.18
CA CYS A 176 2.86 21.18 -17.50
C CYS A 176 2.20 20.28 -16.44
N THR A 177 1.49 19.27 -16.90
CA THR A 177 0.84 18.26 -16.05
C THR A 177 1.37 16.88 -16.36
N CYS A 178 1.29 15.95 -15.41
CA CYS A 178 1.52 14.52 -15.60
C CYS A 178 0.22 13.81 -15.22
N SER A 179 -0.53 13.36 -16.21
CA SER A 179 -1.89 12.84 -16.03
C SER A 179 -2.25 11.78 -17.08
N PRO A 180 -3.28 10.94 -16.84
CA PRO A 180 -3.76 9.97 -17.82
C PRO A 180 -4.42 10.66 -19.01
N HIS A 181 -3.99 10.27 -20.24
CA HIS A 181 -4.53 10.75 -21.51
C HIS A 181 -4.97 9.57 -22.35
N TYR A 182 -6.28 9.37 -22.42
CA TYR A 182 -6.86 8.28 -23.20
C TYR A 182 -7.19 8.70 -24.63
N PRO A 183 -7.15 7.77 -25.62
CA PRO A 183 -7.58 8.05 -26.98
C PRO A 183 -9.03 8.56 -27.00
N PRO A 184 -9.35 9.66 -27.73
CA PRO A 184 -10.69 10.26 -27.71
C PRO A 184 -11.81 9.26 -28.10
N SER A 185 -11.54 8.35 -29.07
CA SER A 185 -12.49 7.34 -29.51
C SER A 185 -12.81 6.27 -28.44
N GLN A 186 -11.94 6.07 -27.47
CA GLN A 186 -12.09 5.04 -26.42
C GLN A 186 -11.94 5.63 -25.01
N TYR A 187 -12.12 6.94 -24.86
CA TYR A 187 -11.91 7.64 -23.59
C TYR A 187 -12.71 7.04 -22.43
N HIS A 188 -14.01 6.86 -22.61
CA HIS A 188 -14.88 6.31 -21.58
C HIS A 188 -14.54 4.86 -21.22
N PHE A 189 -14.18 4.05 -22.23
CA PHE A 189 -13.77 2.66 -22.00
C PHE A 189 -12.53 2.58 -21.09
N TRP A 190 -11.46 3.28 -21.46
CA TRP A 190 -10.21 3.22 -20.71
C TRP A 190 -10.30 3.89 -19.33
N LYS A 191 -11.02 5.00 -19.21
CA LYS A 191 -11.29 5.64 -17.92
C LYS A 191 -12.01 4.69 -16.98
N ASN A 192 -13.11 4.08 -17.42
CA ASN A 192 -13.90 3.14 -16.63
C ASN A 192 -13.10 1.88 -16.31
N PHE A 193 -12.37 1.32 -17.29
CA PHE A 193 -11.52 0.15 -17.08
C PHE A 193 -10.47 0.38 -16.00
N GLN A 194 -9.77 1.51 -16.04
CA GLN A 194 -8.76 1.83 -15.04
C GLN A 194 -9.36 1.98 -13.63
N ALA A 195 -10.47 2.68 -13.52
CA ALA A 195 -11.16 2.84 -12.24
C ALA A 195 -11.66 1.50 -11.69
N LEU A 196 -12.35 0.70 -12.51
CA LEU A 196 -12.84 -0.62 -12.11
C LEU A 196 -11.72 -1.58 -11.76
N LYS A 197 -10.60 -1.56 -12.50
CA LYS A 197 -9.41 -2.35 -12.19
C LYS A 197 -8.83 -1.99 -10.82
N ILE A 198 -8.69 -0.70 -10.51
CA ILE A 198 -8.19 -0.25 -9.20
C ILE A 198 -9.16 -0.67 -8.09
N VAL A 199 -10.45 -0.48 -8.27
CA VAL A 199 -11.47 -0.88 -7.28
C VAL A 199 -11.51 -2.39 -7.11
N PHE A 200 -11.46 -3.16 -8.20
CA PHE A 200 -11.51 -4.62 -8.13
C PHE A 200 -10.24 -5.19 -7.47
N LEU A 201 -9.06 -4.85 -7.98
CA LEU A 201 -7.79 -5.38 -7.46
C LEU A 201 -7.41 -4.77 -6.12
N GLY A 202 -7.76 -3.51 -5.88
CA GLY A 202 -7.39 -2.75 -4.69
C GLY A 202 -8.38 -2.87 -3.53
N LEU A 203 -9.65 -3.21 -3.77
CA LEU A 203 -10.66 -3.27 -2.71
C LEU A 203 -11.40 -4.61 -2.70
N ILE A 204 -12.04 -4.99 -3.81
CA ILE A 204 -12.95 -6.14 -3.83
C ILE A 204 -12.19 -7.46 -3.63
N LEU A 205 -11.15 -7.70 -4.41
CA LEU A 205 -10.36 -8.93 -4.34
C LEU A 205 -9.70 -9.14 -2.97
N PRO A 206 -8.97 -8.15 -2.39
CA PRO A 206 -8.42 -8.29 -1.04
C PRO A 206 -9.50 -8.54 0.02
N LEU A 207 -10.65 -7.87 -0.09
CA LEU A 207 -11.77 -8.04 0.84
C LEU A 207 -12.34 -9.47 0.78
N LEU A 208 -12.55 -10.00 -0.42
CA LEU A 208 -13.03 -11.39 -0.61
C LEU A 208 -12.05 -12.40 -0.01
N VAL A 209 -10.75 -12.24 -0.30
CA VAL A 209 -9.71 -13.12 0.27
C VAL A 209 -9.68 -13.02 1.79
N MET A 210 -9.79 -11.80 2.34
CA MET A 210 -9.87 -11.58 3.78
C MET A 210 -11.05 -12.33 4.38
N VAL A 211 -12.26 -12.12 3.88
CA VAL A 211 -13.48 -12.75 4.41
C VAL A 211 -13.36 -14.28 4.39
N ILE A 212 -12.93 -14.86 3.27
CA ILE A 212 -12.78 -16.31 3.12
C ILE A 212 -11.73 -16.86 4.09
N CYS A 213 -10.52 -16.30 4.09
CA CYS A 213 -9.41 -16.77 4.90
C CYS A 213 -9.68 -16.62 6.41
N TYR A 214 -10.14 -15.43 6.84
CA TYR A 214 -10.37 -15.22 8.28
C TYR A 214 -11.60 -15.94 8.81
N SER A 215 -12.65 -16.16 8.00
CA SER A 215 -13.77 -17.04 8.37
C SER A 215 -13.29 -18.48 8.64
N GLY A 216 -12.43 -19.01 7.76
CA GLY A 216 -11.83 -20.34 7.94
C GLY A 216 -10.90 -20.42 9.16
N ILE A 217 -10.04 -19.41 9.36
CA ILE A 217 -9.16 -19.30 10.51
C ILE A 217 -9.97 -19.25 11.81
N LEU A 218 -10.99 -18.38 11.88
CA LEU A 218 -11.84 -18.24 13.07
C LEU A 218 -12.55 -19.55 13.40
N LYS A 219 -13.16 -20.21 12.40
CA LYS A 219 -13.80 -21.52 12.57
C LYS A 219 -12.84 -22.58 13.15
N THR A 220 -11.59 -22.58 12.69
CA THR A 220 -10.56 -23.51 13.17
C THR A 220 -10.12 -23.17 14.59
N LEU A 221 -9.90 -21.89 14.90
CA LEU A 221 -9.47 -21.45 16.23
C LEU A 221 -10.54 -21.67 17.31
N LEU A 222 -11.83 -21.53 16.98
CA LEU A 222 -12.93 -21.80 17.90
C LEU A 222 -13.04 -23.31 18.25
N ARG A 223 -12.56 -24.18 17.38
CA ARG A 223 -12.51 -25.65 17.63
C ARG A 223 -11.29 -26.06 18.45
N CYS A 224 -10.19 -25.31 18.41
CA CYS A 224 -8.91 -25.62 19.05
C CYS A 224 -8.65 -24.72 20.26
N ARG A 225 -8.95 -25.18 21.48
CA ARG A 225 -8.98 -24.36 22.71
C ARG A 225 -7.60 -23.90 23.25
N ASN A 226 -6.45 -24.26 22.67
CA ASN A 226 -5.18 -24.14 23.40
C ASN A 226 -3.96 -23.56 22.63
N GLU A 227 -4.11 -22.62 21.67
CA GLU A 227 -2.94 -22.13 20.94
C GLU A 227 -2.76 -20.60 20.93
N GLN A 228 -2.32 -20.04 22.04
CA GLN A 228 -2.00 -18.60 22.16
C GLN A 228 -0.97 -18.08 21.13
N ARG A 229 -0.02 -18.95 20.69
CA ARG A 229 1.01 -18.56 19.70
C ARG A 229 0.42 -18.36 18.29
N ARG A 230 -0.57 -19.16 17.88
CA ARG A 230 -1.27 -19.00 16.58
C ARG A 230 -2.04 -17.69 16.53
N HIS A 231 -2.70 -17.31 17.63
CA HIS A 231 -3.44 -16.05 17.72
C HIS A 231 -2.58 -14.80 17.46
N ARG A 232 -1.32 -14.78 17.88
CA ARG A 232 -0.44 -13.62 17.72
C ARG A 232 -0.02 -13.38 16.26
N ALA A 233 0.30 -14.44 15.52
CA ALA A 233 0.67 -14.32 14.11
C ALA A 233 -0.52 -13.91 13.23
N VAL A 234 -1.71 -14.44 13.50
CA VAL A 234 -2.96 -14.03 12.85
C VAL A 234 -3.25 -12.57 13.10
N ARG A 235 -3.12 -12.13 14.35
CA ARG A 235 -3.36 -10.75 14.76
C ARG A 235 -2.50 -9.76 13.95
N LEU A 236 -1.21 -10.06 13.73
CA LEU A 236 -0.34 -9.18 12.94
C LEU A 236 -0.88 -8.97 11.53
N ILE A 237 -1.17 -10.07 10.81
CA ILE A 237 -1.63 -9.97 9.41
C ILE A 237 -3.04 -9.36 9.34
N PHE A 238 -3.90 -9.67 10.32
CA PHE A 238 -5.22 -9.06 10.42
C PHE A 238 -5.14 -7.54 10.59
N VAL A 239 -4.24 -7.06 11.45
CA VAL A 239 -4.03 -5.61 11.65
C VAL A 239 -3.52 -4.96 10.36
N ILE A 240 -2.57 -5.60 9.64
CA ILE A 240 -2.08 -5.08 8.35
C ILE A 240 -3.23 -4.93 7.36
N MET A 241 -4.10 -5.95 7.25
CA MET A 241 -5.26 -5.91 6.35
C MET A 241 -6.27 -4.82 6.74
N ILE A 242 -6.62 -4.72 8.01
CA ILE A 242 -7.56 -3.67 8.50
C ILE A 242 -7.00 -2.28 8.20
N VAL A 243 -5.73 -2.05 8.51
CA VAL A 243 -5.08 -0.77 8.22
C VAL A 243 -5.09 -0.50 6.71
N TYR A 244 -4.77 -1.50 5.88
CA TYR A 244 -4.86 -1.36 4.43
C TYR A 244 -6.25 -0.84 4.00
N PHE A 245 -7.34 -1.47 4.47
CA PHE A 245 -8.70 -1.04 4.12
C PHE A 245 -9.04 0.36 4.65
N LEU A 246 -8.64 0.69 5.86
CA LEU A 246 -8.89 2.03 6.43
C LEU A 246 -8.29 3.15 5.57
N PHE A 247 -7.15 2.89 4.94
CA PHE A 247 -6.43 3.88 4.14
C PHE A 247 -6.85 3.87 2.66
N TRP A 248 -7.13 2.71 2.05
CA TRP A 248 -7.38 2.60 0.61
C TRP A 248 -8.86 2.45 0.21
N ALA A 249 -9.73 1.96 1.10
CA ALA A 249 -11.15 1.85 0.78
C ALA A 249 -11.81 3.21 0.52
N PRO A 250 -11.53 4.29 1.30
CA PRO A 250 -12.08 5.61 1.01
C PRO A 250 -11.75 6.10 -0.40
N TYR A 251 -10.47 5.96 -0.82
CA TYR A 251 -10.03 6.31 -2.17
C TYR A 251 -10.77 5.51 -3.24
N SER A 252 -10.87 4.20 -3.07
CA SER A 252 -11.54 3.31 -4.04
C SER A 252 -13.02 3.65 -4.19
N ILE A 253 -13.70 4.00 -3.11
CA ILE A 253 -15.12 4.41 -3.11
C ILE A 253 -15.28 5.75 -3.83
N VAL A 254 -14.47 6.75 -3.48
CA VAL A 254 -14.53 8.07 -4.11
C VAL A 254 -14.16 7.99 -5.59
N LEU A 255 -13.18 7.17 -5.98
CA LEU A 255 -12.81 6.91 -7.37
C LEU A 255 -14.01 6.34 -8.16
N LEU A 256 -14.75 5.40 -7.57
CA LEU A 256 -15.95 4.82 -8.19
C LEU A 256 -17.04 5.89 -8.39
N LEU A 257 -17.32 6.66 -7.35
CA LEU A 257 -18.31 7.75 -7.42
C LEU A 257 -17.90 8.82 -8.44
N ASN A 258 -16.62 9.19 -8.48
CA ASN A 258 -16.10 10.18 -9.43
C ASN A 258 -16.11 9.68 -10.88
N THR A 259 -15.90 8.38 -11.09
CA THR A 259 -15.93 7.80 -12.44
C THR A 259 -17.35 7.69 -12.98
N PHE A 260 -18.31 7.33 -12.14
CA PHE A 260 -19.70 7.08 -12.51
C PHE A 260 -20.66 8.17 -11.99
N GLN A 261 -20.23 9.44 -11.99
CA GLN A 261 -21.01 10.59 -11.50
C GLN A 261 -22.43 10.65 -12.07
N ALA A 262 -22.57 10.38 -13.38
CA ALA A 262 -23.86 10.38 -14.07
C ALA A 262 -24.82 9.33 -13.49
N PHE A 263 -24.31 8.13 -13.24
CA PHE A 263 -25.12 7.03 -12.68
C PHE A 263 -25.62 7.34 -11.27
N PHE A 264 -24.81 8.02 -10.46
CA PHE A 264 -25.14 8.38 -9.07
C PHE A 264 -25.85 9.73 -8.93
N GLY A 265 -26.20 10.42 -10.04
CA GLY A 265 -26.83 11.73 -10.01
C GLY A 265 -25.95 12.85 -9.44
N LEU A 266 -24.61 12.70 -9.52
CA LEU A 266 -23.62 13.62 -8.97
C LEU A 266 -23.01 14.57 -10.01
N ASN A 267 -23.72 14.84 -11.14
CA ASN A 267 -23.20 15.61 -12.27
C ASN A 267 -23.20 17.12 -12.05
N ASN A 268 -23.82 17.62 -10.96
CA ASN A 268 -23.86 19.04 -10.70
C ASN A 268 -22.46 19.56 -10.28
N CYS A 269 -22.18 20.83 -10.55
CA CYS A 269 -20.88 21.46 -10.29
C CYS A 269 -20.44 21.35 -8.83
N SER A 270 -21.35 21.51 -7.88
CA SER A 270 -21.06 21.40 -6.45
C SER A 270 -20.59 19.99 -6.07
N SER A 271 -21.29 18.94 -6.52
CA SER A 271 -20.93 17.55 -6.27
C SER A 271 -19.61 17.17 -6.94
N SER A 272 -19.39 17.60 -8.19
CA SER A 272 -18.13 17.36 -8.90
C SER A 272 -16.94 17.98 -8.16
N ASN A 273 -17.08 19.22 -7.66
CA ASN A 273 -16.02 19.88 -6.87
C ASN A 273 -15.76 19.16 -5.54
N ARG A 274 -16.80 18.67 -4.85
CA ARG A 274 -16.63 17.88 -3.61
C ARG A 274 -15.95 16.54 -3.88
N LEU A 275 -16.26 15.88 -5.00
CA LEU A 275 -15.60 14.64 -5.39
C LEU A 275 -14.13 14.85 -5.72
N ASP A 276 -13.76 15.94 -6.43
CA ASP A 276 -12.36 16.26 -6.70
C ASP A 276 -11.57 16.52 -5.39
N GLN A 277 -12.18 17.21 -4.42
CA GLN A 277 -11.58 17.40 -3.10
C GLN A 277 -11.44 16.07 -2.34
N ALA A 278 -12.49 15.25 -2.33
CA ALA A 278 -12.48 13.96 -1.69
C ALA A 278 -11.45 13.01 -2.32
N MET A 279 -11.28 13.04 -3.65
CA MET A 279 -10.22 12.30 -4.36
C MET A 279 -8.84 12.68 -3.83
N GLN A 280 -8.54 13.98 -3.76
CA GLN A 280 -7.24 14.46 -3.27
C GLN A 280 -6.97 14.06 -1.82
N VAL A 281 -7.96 14.19 -0.94
CA VAL A 281 -7.83 13.83 0.48
C VAL A 281 -7.66 12.33 0.65
N THR A 282 -8.48 11.52 -0.01
CA THR A 282 -8.45 10.06 0.14
C THR A 282 -7.23 9.42 -0.53
N GLU A 283 -6.76 9.97 -1.66
CA GLU A 283 -5.50 9.57 -2.28
C GLU A 283 -4.32 9.86 -1.34
N THR A 284 -4.28 11.07 -0.77
CA THR A 284 -3.26 11.46 0.22
C THR A 284 -3.29 10.55 1.44
N LEU A 285 -4.47 10.22 1.96
CA LEU A 285 -4.64 9.25 3.04
C LEU A 285 -4.04 7.89 2.64
N GLY A 286 -4.39 7.37 1.45
CA GLY A 286 -3.83 6.13 0.91
C GLY A 286 -2.30 6.15 0.84
N MET A 287 -1.70 7.26 0.42
CA MET A 287 -0.24 7.41 0.35
C MET A 287 0.45 7.28 1.72
N THR A 288 -0.22 7.64 2.83
CA THR A 288 0.37 7.52 4.17
C THR A 288 0.43 6.07 4.68
N HIS A 289 -0.30 5.14 4.08
CA HIS A 289 -0.36 3.73 4.46
C HIS A 289 1.01 3.06 4.56
N CYS A 290 1.93 3.34 3.62
CA CYS A 290 3.26 2.73 3.58
C CYS A 290 4.14 3.05 4.81
N CYS A 291 3.83 4.13 5.55
CA CYS A 291 4.51 4.46 6.82
C CYS A 291 4.02 3.59 7.98
N ILE A 292 2.82 3.03 7.89
CA ILE A 292 2.17 2.33 9.00
C ILE A 292 2.70 0.90 9.15
N ASN A 293 3.08 0.24 8.03
CA ASN A 293 3.57 -1.15 8.06
C ASN A 293 4.75 -1.36 9.03
N PRO A 294 5.84 -0.57 9.01
CA PRO A 294 6.93 -0.69 9.98
C PRO A 294 6.48 -0.48 11.43
N ILE A 295 5.53 0.43 11.65
CA ILE A 295 4.96 0.69 12.97
C ILE A 295 4.20 -0.53 13.49
N ILE A 296 3.36 -1.15 12.64
CA ILE A 296 2.65 -2.38 12.99
C ILE A 296 3.65 -3.48 13.36
N TYR A 297 4.73 -3.66 12.60
CA TYR A 297 5.76 -4.66 12.91
C TYR A 297 6.44 -4.41 14.25
N ALA A 298 6.72 -3.14 14.57
CA ALA A 298 7.34 -2.76 15.83
C ALA A 298 6.42 -2.98 17.04
N PHE A 299 5.12 -2.72 16.93
CA PHE A 299 4.18 -2.83 18.05
C PHE A 299 3.53 -4.21 18.17
N VAL A 300 3.15 -4.84 17.06
CA VAL A 300 2.43 -6.12 17.05
C VAL A 300 3.37 -7.31 16.88
N GLY A 301 4.50 -7.12 16.20
CA GLY A 301 5.46 -8.17 15.88
C GLY A 301 6.50 -8.40 16.99
N GLU A 302 6.22 -9.25 17.98
CA GLU A 302 7.15 -9.53 19.10
C GLU A 302 8.55 -9.96 18.64
N LYS A 303 8.61 -10.81 17.62
CA LYS A 303 9.90 -11.27 17.05
C LYS A 303 10.64 -10.11 16.38
N PHE A 304 9.94 -9.27 15.63
CA PHE A 304 10.52 -8.10 14.97
C PHE A 304 11.10 -7.12 16.00
N ARG A 305 10.36 -6.83 17.06
CA ARG A 305 10.80 -5.96 18.17
C ARG A 305 12.09 -6.46 18.82
N ARG A 306 12.21 -7.78 19.03
CA ARG A 306 13.45 -8.38 19.54
C ARG A 306 14.62 -8.19 18.58
N TYR A 307 14.43 -8.43 17.28
CA TYR A 307 15.48 -8.19 16.27
C TYR A 307 15.84 -6.71 16.13
N LEU A 308 14.86 -5.83 16.24
CA LEU A 308 15.05 -4.37 16.26
C LEU A 308 15.95 -3.97 17.42
N SER A 309 15.69 -4.44 18.64
CA SER A 309 16.51 -4.19 19.81
C SER A 309 17.96 -4.68 19.63
N VAL A 310 18.13 -5.91 19.14
CA VAL A 310 19.48 -6.48 18.85
C VAL A 310 20.20 -5.67 17.78
N PHE A 311 19.51 -5.23 16.73
CA PHE A 311 20.09 -4.40 15.68
C PHE A 311 20.58 -3.06 16.23
N PHE A 312 19.77 -2.37 17.04
CA PHE A 312 20.14 -1.11 17.67
C PHE A 312 21.32 -1.29 18.64
N GLN A 313 21.31 -2.33 19.47
CA GLN A 313 22.45 -2.63 20.37
C GLN A 313 23.72 -2.89 19.59
N LYS A 314 23.67 -3.70 18.53
CA LYS A 314 24.86 -4.09 17.76
C LYS A 314 25.46 -2.95 16.93
N HIS A 315 24.62 -2.11 16.30
CA HIS A 315 25.09 -1.16 15.29
C HIS A 315 25.13 0.29 15.79
N ILE A 316 24.25 0.65 16.72
CA ILE A 316 24.11 2.03 17.20
C ILE A 316 24.68 2.19 18.61
N ALA A 317 24.25 1.37 19.57
CA ALA A 317 24.73 1.49 20.95
C ALA A 317 26.24 1.23 21.05
N ARG A 318 26.78 0.24 20.32
CA ARG A 318 28.23 0.00 20.29
C ARG A 318 29.04 1.13 19.64
N ARG A 319 28.47 1.89 18.70
CA ARG A 319 29.14 3.04 18.08
C ARG A 319 29.04 4.30 18.93
N LEU A 320 27.89 4.52 19.58
CA LEU A 320 27.66 5.68 20.43
C LEU A 320 28.33 5.52 21.80
N CYS A 321 28.36 4.29 22.35
CA CYS A 321 28.88 4.00 23.68
C CYS A 321 30.35 3.48 23.67
N LYS A 322 31.18 3.79 22.67
CA LYS A 322 32.60 3.54 22.74
C LYS A 322 33.28 4.19 23.97
N HIS A 323 32.59 5.15 24.63
CA HIS A 323 33.08 5.91 25.77
C HIS A 323 32.22 5.78 27.04
N CYS A 324 31.25 4.87 27.13
CA CYS A 324 30.41 4.70 28.32
C CYS A 324 30.67 3.35 29.00
N PRO A 325 31.35 3.29 30.15
CA PRO A 325 31.69 2.04 30.86
C PRO A 325 30.51 1.29 31.46
N LEU A 326 29.31 1.89 31.49
CA LEU A 326 28.12 1.31 32.10
C LEU A 326 27.47 0.16 31.30
N PHE A 327 27.79 -0.02 30.02
CA PHE A 327 27.24 -1.07 29.17
C PHE A 327 28.16 -2.30 28.95
N GLN A 328 29.28 -2.36 29.65
CA GLN A 328 30.21 -3.51 29.60
C GLN A 328 29.85 -4.66 30.56
N ARG A 329 28.83 -4.48 31.39
CA ARG A 329 28.38 -5.51 32.34
C ARG A 329 27.07 -6.13 31.87
N GLU A 330 27.15 -7.09 30.98
CA GLU A 330 26.24 -8.23 30.80
C GLU A 330 26.53 -8.89 29.44
N ALA A 331 27.71 -9.51 29.32
CA ALA A 331 27.82 -10.65 28.44
C ALA A 331 27.28 -11.85 29.23
N PRO A 332 26.27 -12.57 28.78
CA PRO A 332 25.94 -13.84 29.40
C PRO A 332 27.10 -14.78 29.19
N GLU A 333 27.74 -15.20 30.30
CA GLU A 333 28.70 -16.28 30.35
C GLU A 333 28.18 -17.48 29.58
N ARG A 334 28.98 -17.98 28.63
CA ARG A 334 28.79 -19.31 28.07
C ARG A 334 28.89 -20.31 29.21
N GLY A 335 27.78 -20.71 29.76
CA GLY A 335 27.68 -21.85 30.65
C GLY A 335 28.24 -23.10 29.95
N SER A 336 29.32 -23.59 30.53
CA SER A 336 29.99 -24.86 30.25
C SER A 336 28.95 -25.99 30.11
N SER A 337 29.04 -26.71 29.02
CA SER A 337 28.24 -27.91 28.75
C SER A 337 28.57 -29.00 29.78
N VAL A 338 27.64 -29.29 30.67
CA VAL A 338 27.59 -30.58 31.34
C VAL A 338 26.71 -31.51 30.53
N TYR A 339 27.27 -32.50 29.93
CA TYR A 339 26.64 -33.65 29.32
C TYR A 339 25.83 -34.41 30.38
N THR A 340 24.53 -34.40 30.31
CA THR A 340 23.68 -35.46 30.85
C THR A 340 22.81 -35.99 29.72
N ARG A 341 23.11 -37.19 29.36
CA ARG A 341 22.42 -38.06 28.39
C ARG A 341 21.10 -38.49 29.06
N SER A 342 19.96 -38.07 28.56
CA SER A 342 18.66 -38.65 28.86
C SER A 342 17.82 -38.70 27.60
N SER A 343 17.32 -39.88 27.35
CA SER A 343 16.53 -40.40 26.26
C SER A 343 15.33 -39.57 25.86
N GLY A 344 15.15 -39.39 24.56
CA GLY A 344 13.90 -39.54 23.82
C GLY A 344 12.82 -38.52 24.08
N GLU A 345 12.91 -37.39 23.36
CA GLU A 345 11.70 -36.64 22.96
C GLU A 345 12.00 -35.88 21.67
N GLN A 346 11.31 -36.29 20.60
CA GLN A 346 11.40 -35.66 19.31
C GLN A 346 10.74 -34.28 19.42
N ASP A 347 11.56 -33.25 19.59
CA ASP A 347 11.14 -31.86 19.42
C ASP A 347 10.84 -31.58 17.93
N ILE A 348 9.58 -31.69 17.57
CA ILE A 348 9.07 -31.13 16.33
C ILE A 348 9.11 -29.60 16.49
N SER A 349 10.22 -28.99 16.15
CA SER A 349 10.35 -27.55 16.05
C SER A 349 9.48 -27.04 14.89
N VAL A 350 8.22 -26.74 15.18
CA VAL A 350 7.35 -25.96 14.30
C VAL A 350 7.92 -24.54 14.23
N VAL A 351 8.64 -24.27 13.15
CA VAL A 351 9.11 -22.94 12.81
C VAL A 351 7.91 -22.05 12.46
N LEU A 352 7.54 -21.17 13.38
CA LEU A 352 6.63 -20.03 13.16
C LEU A 352 7.40 -18.78 12.75
#